data_cbc6eca1eeb3faff0e8a9c6d0ff38ee4
#
_entry.id   cbc6eca1eeb3faff0e8a9c6d0ff38ee4
#
_cell.length_a   1.000
_cell.length_b   1.000
_cell.length_c   1.000
_cell.angle_alpha   90.00
_cell.angle_beta   90.00
_cell.angle_gamma   90.00
#
_symmetry.space_group_name_H-M   'P 1'
#
loop_
_entity.id
_entity.type
_entity.pdbx_description
1 polymer ?
#
loop_
_entity_poly.entity_id
_entity_poly.type
_entity_poly.pdbx_seq_one_letter_code
_entity_poly.pdbx_strand_id
1 'polypeptide(L)'
;MNKTEFYDVVIVGAGPAGLRCAEVLGGTDLSVLLIDRKVSVGPKTCAGGLRLPDGYFTLPDHMTSTFGRHYFLLGGKEYSLPLRKPLHIVDRTDLGRYQLDLIRDSKNVIVETGTSAGHIAADHILLNEGRKIRYRYLVGADGSNSVVRRSLGLGNRLYVGTQYIIPEAHDKLVWFFNPELLGSGYGWIFPHRTFTSAGVFFNPAIFPARKAREALDKLLQGYGLHFRDAKLEGAPVNCLYKGIKFNNIFLTGDAAGLASACTGEGMVYAVASGDDVARHIIDNSYRFDRIRRLLKYKKRQEFILYVFDKLPRYRTSLFRIFISLLRRPAFQRYYSGDF
;
A
#
# COMPACT_ATOMS: atom_id res chain seq x y z
N MET A 1 -7.70 -39.57 -9.62
CA MET A 1 -6.41 -38.89 -9.87
C MET A 1 -6.71 -37.41 -10.02
N ASN A 2 -6.26 -36.56 -9.10
CA ASN A 2 -6.42 -35.11 -9.25
C ASN A 2 -5.61 -34.66 -10.46
N LYS A 3 -6.30 -34.12 -11.47
CA LYS A 3 -5.67 -33.62 -12.70
C LYS A 3 -4.78 -32.41 -12.28
N THR A 4 -3.47 -32.51 -12.49
CA THR A 4 -2.54 -31.42 -12.24
C THR A 4 -2.79 -30.34 -13.28
N GLU A 5 -3.25 -29.17 -12.83
CA GLU A 5 -3.45 -28.01 -13.69
C GLU A 5 -2.14 -27.28 -13.93
N PHE A 6 -2.02 -26.63 -15.09
CA PHE A 6 -0.85 -25.81 -15.45
C PHE A 6 -1.29 -24.43 -15.91
N TYR A 7 -0.60 -23.41 -15.44
CA TYR A 7 -0.74 -22.02 -15.91
C TYR A 7 0.65 -21.42 -16.20
N ASP A 8 0.73 -20.56 -17.20
CA ASP A 8 1.96 -19.81 -17.46
C ASP A 8 2.29 -18.90 -16.29
N VAL A 9 1.28 -18.25 -15.71
CA VAL A 9 1.44 -17.35 -14.56
C VAL A 9 0.42 -17.66 -13.48
N VAL A 10 0.89 -17.89 -12.25
CA VAL A 10 0.04 -17.93 -11.07
C VAL A 10 0.30 -16.69 -10.22
N ILE A 11 -0.74 -15.93 -9.89
CA ILE A 11 -0.69 -14.73 -9.07
C ILE A 11 -1.37 -15.04 -7.73
N VAL A 12 -0.65 -14.89 -6.63
CA VAL A 12 -1.19 -15.09 -5.27
C VAL A 12 -1.49 -13.73 -4.66
N GLY A 13 -2.77 -13.39 -4.52
CA GLY A 13 -3.29 -12.15 -3.94
C GLY A 13 -3.93 -11.21 -4.96
N ALA A 14 -5.23 -10.94 -4.79
CA ALA A 14 -6.03 -10.01 -5.59
C ALA A 14 -6.08 -8.59 -4.96
N GLY A 15 -4.93 -8.12 -4.45
CA GLY A 15 -4.72 -6.72 -4.10
C GLY A 15 -4.33 -5.89 -5.31
N PRO A 16 -4.09 -4.54 -5.16
CA PRO A 16 -3.79 -3.66 -6.29
C PRO A 16 -2.59 -4.10 -7.15
N ALA A 17 -1.63 -4.82 -6.56
CA ALA A 17 -0.49 -5.34 -7.30
C ALA A 17 -0.86 -6.54 -8.19
N GLY A 18 -1.59 -7.52 -7.61
CA GLY A 18 -1.99 -8.72 -8.33
C GLY A 18 -3.02 -8.42 -9.42
N LEU A 19 -4.00 -7.57 -9.14
CA LEU A 19 -4.99 -7.13 -10.13
C LEU A 19 -4.34 -6.37 -11.29
N ARG A 20 -3.40 -5.45 -11.01
CA ARG A 20 -2.66 -4.76 -12.08
C ARG A 20 -1.79 -5.71 -12.89
N CYS A 21 -1.14 -6.69 -12.24
CA CYS A 21 -0.37 -7.71 -12.94
C CYS A 21 -1.29 -8.54 -13.88
N ALA A 22 -2.43 -8.99 -13.37
CA ALA A 22 -3.42 -9.73 -14.17
C ALA A 22 -3.98 -8.91 -15.34
N GLU A 23 -4.26 -7.62 -15.13
CA GLU A 23 -4.74 -6.69 -16.16
C GLU A 23 -3.75 -6.59 -17.33
N VAL A 24 -2.47 -6.39 -17.03
CA VAL A 24 -1.43 -6.28 -18.08
C VAL A 24 -1.23 -7.62 -18.80
N LEU A 25 -1.29 -8.74 -18.09
CA LEU A 25 -1.20 -10.09 -18.68
C LEU A 25 -2.47 -10.49 -19.43
N GLY A 26 -3.63 -9.92 -19.09
CA GLY A 26 -4.90 -10.17 -19.79
C GLY A 26 -4.89 -9.78 -21.27
N GLY A 27 -3.96 -8.91 -21.69
CA GLY A 27 -3.73 -8.56 -23.09
C GLY A 27 -2.75 -9.48 -23.83
N THR A 28 -2.47 -10.70 -23.33
CA THR A 28 -1.53 -11.67 -23.90
C THR A 28 -2.18 -13.03 -24.10
N ASP A 29 -1.44 -13.98 -24.70
CA ASP A 29 -1.87 -15.39 -24.84
C ASP A 29 -1.47 -16.26 -23.64
N LEU A 30 -0.83 -15.69 -22.60
CA LEU A 30 -0.40 -16.42 -21.41
C LEU A 30 -1.61 -16.83 -20.55
N SER A 31 -1.69 -18.09 -20.15
CA SER A 31 -2.71 -18.55 -19.20
C SER A 31 -2.38 -18.05 -17.79
N VAL A 32 -3.33 -17.34 -17.16
CA VAL A 32 -3.14 -16.68 -15.86
C VAL A 32 -4.17 -17.17 -14.86
N LEU A 33 -3.73 -17.63 -13.69
CA LEU A 33 -4.56 -17.91 -12.53
C LEU A 33 -4.26 -16.89 -11.43
N LEU A 34 -5.24 -16.08 -11.06
CA LEU A 34 -5.20 -15.16 -9.92
C LEU A 34 -6.01 -15.75 -8.77
N ILE A 35 -5.37 -16.03 -7.65
CA ILE A 35 -6.04 -16.54 -6.44
C ILE A 35 -6.00 -15.51 -5.30
N ASP A 36 -7.07 -15.45 -4.50
CA ASP A 36 -7.08 -14.70 -3.23
C ASP A 36 -7.79 -15.51 -2.14
N ARG A 37 -7.21 -15.51 -0.93
CA ARG A 37 -7.79 -16.18 0.24
C ARG A 37 -9.11 -15.58 0.72
N LYS A 38 -9.38 -14.32 0.41
CA LYS A 38 -10.63 -13.64 0.72
C LYS A 38 -11.68 -13.96 -0.33
N VAL A 39 -12.93 -14.07 0.08
CA VAL A 39 -14.07 -14.27 -0.82
C VAL A 39 -14.35 -13.00 -1.65
N SER A 40 -14.05 -11.82 -1.09
CA SER A 40 -14.24 -10.54 -1.78
C SER A 40 -12.93 -9.82 -2.01
N VAL A 41 -12.76 -9.28 -3.22
CA VAL A 41 -11.62 -8.46 -3.62
C VAL A 41 -11.77 -7.04 -3.06
N GLY A 42 -10.67 -6.46 -2.61
CA GLY A 42 -10.58 -5.04 -2.21
C GLY A 42 -10.49 -4.78 -0.71
N PRO A 43 -11.38 -5.30 0.18
CA PRO A 43 -11.37 -4.91 1.59
C PRO A 43 -10.02 -5.11 2.28
N LYS A 44 -9.42 -3.99 2.70
CA LYS A 44 -8.18 -3.96 3.51
C LYS A 44 -8.14 -2.64 4.26
N THR A 45 -7.75 -2.68 5.55
CA THR A 45 -7.47 -1.46 6.32
C THR A 45 -6.44 -0.58 5.61
N CYS A 46 -6.82 0.65 5.29
CA CYS A 46 -6.00 1.62 4.57
C CYS A 46 -6.60 3.01 4.72
N ALA A 47 -5.76 4.02 4.86
CA ALA A 47 -6.20 5.42 4.87
C ALA A 47 -6.78 5.90 3.51
N GLY A 48 -6.50 5.18 2.42
CA GLY A 48 -7.07 5.44 1.10
C GLY A 48 -6.30 6.44 0.23
N GLY A 49 -5.24 7.08 0.75
CA GLY A 49 -4.47 8.07 -0.02
C GLY A 49 -3.77 7.46 -1.24
N LEU A 50 -4.08 7.98 -2.43
CA LEU A 50 -3.56 7.47 -3.69
C LEU A 50 -3.18 8.62 -4.64
N ARG A 51 -1.96 8.57 -5.16
CA ARG A 51 -1.50 9.33 -6.32
C ARG A 51 -0.99 8.34 -7.36
N LEU A 52 -1.70 8.20 -8.45
CA LEU A 52 -1.23 7.37 -9.56
C LEU A 52 -0.52 8.25 -10.58
N PRO A 53 0.65 7.82 -11.07
CA PRO A 53 1.27 8.43 -12.24
C PRO A 53 0.40 8.19 -13.49
N ASP A 54 0.56 9.05 -14.49
CA ASP A 54 -0.07 8.85 -15.79
C ASP A 54 0.31 7.49 -16.40
N GLY A 55 -0.59 6.88 -17.15
CA GLY A 55 -0.36 5.63 -17.89
C GLY A 55 -0.64 4.34 -17.12
N TYR A 56 -1.36 4.42 -15.98
CA TYR A 56 -1.95 3.23 -15.34
C TYR A 56 -3.43 3.12 -15.70
N PHE A 57 -4.29 3.56 -14.82
CA PHE A 57 -5.74 3.69 -15.02
C PHE A 57 -6.22 5.01 -14.39
N THR A 58 -7.33 5.53 -14.89
CA THR A 58 -7.95 6.74 -14.34
C THR A 58 -9.11 6.32 -13.44
N LEU A 59 -9.07 6.74 -12.17
CA LEU A 59 -10.19 6.51 -11.27
C LEU A 59 -11.36 7.43 -11.65
N PRO A 60 -12.59 6.92 -11.75
CA PRO A 60 -13.77 7.76 -11.93
C PRO A 60 -13.95 8.73 -10.76
N ASP A 61 -14.36 9.97 -11.04
CA ASP A 61 -14.53 11.01 -10.02
C ASP A 61 -15.48 10.61 -8.88
N HIS A 62 -16.51 9.81 -9.21
CA HIS A 62 -17.47 9.32 -8.21
C HIS A 62 -16.87 8.32 -7.21
N MET A 63 -15.66 7.80 -7.44
CA MET A 63 -14.98 6.86 -6.54
C MET A 63 -14.00 7.54 -5.59
N THR A 64 -13.70 8.84 -5.79
CA THR A 64 -12.64 9.52 -5.05
C THR A 64 -13.13 10.79 -4.37
N SER A 65 -12.50 11.13 -3.24
CA SER A 65 -12.45 12.49 -2.72
C SER A 65 -11.09 13.09 -3.07
N THR A 66 -11.08 14.31 -3.64
CA THR A 66 -9.86 14.91 -4.18
C THR A 66 -9.47 16.14 -3.41
N PHE A 67 -8.24 16.18 -2.91
CA PHE A 67 -7.72 17.27 -2.07
C PHE A 67 -6.51 17.93 -2.72
N GLY A 68 -6.63 19.22 -3.00
CA GLY A 68 -5.53 20.07 -3.50
C GLY A 68 -4.69 20.70 -2.39
N ARG A 69 -5.00 20.43 -1.12
CA ARG A 69 -4.37 21.06 0.04
C ARG A 69 -4.22 20.07 1.20
N HIS A 70 -3.07 20.11 1.85
CA HIS A 70 -2.82 19.40 3.12
C HIS A 70 -2.85 20.36 4.30
N TYR A 71 -3.34 19.87 5.44
CA TYR A 71 -3.27 20.54 6.73
C TYR A 71 -2.35 19.72 7.66
N PHE A 72 -1.37 20.37 8.26
CA PHE A 72 -0.44 19.75 9.21
C PHE A 72 -0.64 20.35 10.59
N LEU A 73 -0.84 19.52 11.59
CA LEU A 73 -0.94 19.91 13.00
C LEU A 73 0.37 19.54 13.72
N LEU A 74 1.02 20.54 14.28
CA LEU A 74 2.26 20.38 15.07
C LEU A 74 2.31 21.37 16.23
N GLY A 75 2.36 20.88 17.47
CA GLY A 75 2.47 21.72 18.67
C GLY A 75 1.31 22.71 18.80
N GLY A 76 0.07 22.28 18.53
CA GLY A 76 -1.14 23.10 18.59
C GLY A 76 -1.31 24.11 17.43
N LYS A 77 -0.37 24.15 16.48
CA LYS A 77 -0.45 25.00 15.28
C LYS A 77 -0.89 24.21 14.05
N GLU A 78 -1.83 24.77 13.27
CA GLU A 78 -2.21 24.27 11.94
C GLU A 78 -1.40 25.01 10.86
N TYR A 79 -0.83 24.23 9.95
CA TYR A 79 -0.12 24.71 8.76
C TYR A 79 -0.85 24.19 7.53
N SER A 80 -1.28 25.10 6.66
CA SER A 80 -1.96 24.76 5.41
C SER A 80 -1.02 24.90 4.23
N LEU A 81 -0.91 23.86 3.41
CA LEU A 81 -0.01 23.80 2.26
C LEU A 81 -0.73 23.32 1.00
N PRO A 82 -0.61 24.05 -0.13
CA PRO A 82 -1.11 23.55 -1.39
C PRO A 82 -0.26 22.36 -1.86
N LEU A 83 -0.93 21.39 -2.46
CA LEU A 83 -0.26 20.29 -3.13
C LEU A 83 0.05 20.67 -4.58
N ARG A 84 1.21 20.25 -5.07
CA ARG A 84 1.57 20.39 -6.48
C ARG A 84 0.66 19.57 -7.40
N LYS A 85 0.31 18.37 -6.98
CA LYS A 85 -0.72 17.52 -7.57
C LYS A 85 -1.72 17.12 -6.48
N PRO A 86 -3.01 17.03 -6.77
CA PRO A 86 -3.99 16.61 -5.79
C PRO A 86 -3.71 15.20 -5.24
N LEU A 87 -4.17 14.96 -4.01
CA LEU A 87 -4.24 13.62 -3.42
C LEU A 87 -5.68 13.12 -3.55
N HIS A 88 -5.83 11.94 -4.14
CA HIS A 88 -7.12 11.25 -4.19
C HIS A 88 -7.23 10.32 -2.98
N ILE A 89 -8.39 10.33 -2.35
CA ILE A 89 -8.76 9.39 -1.30
C ILE A 89 -9.78 8.42 -1.90
N VAL A 90 -9.46 7.13 -1.90
CA VAL A 90 -10.28 6.08 -2.50
C VAL A 90 -10.55 4.98 -1.47
N ASP A 91 -11.78 4.47 -1.44
CA ASP A 91 -12.08 3.26 -0.69
C ASP A 91 -11.42 2.04 -1.33
N ARG A 92 -10.88 1.16 -0.50
CA ARG A 92 -10.16 -0.03 -0.97
C ARG A 92 -11.07 -1.06 -1.61
N THR A 93 -12.33 -1.13 -1.20
CA THR A 93 -13.34 -2.02 -1.79
C THR A 93 -13.69 -1.57 -3.19
N ASP A 94 -13.92 -0.25 -3.34
CA ASP A 94 -14.26 0.33 -4.65
C ASP A 94 -13.08 0.21 -5.62
N LEU A 95 -11.85 0.52 -5.16
CA LEU A 95 -10.63 0.33 -5.97
C LEU A 95 -10.47 -1.13 -6.41
N GLY A 96 -10.68 -2.09 -5.50
CA GLY A 96 -10.56 -3.50 -5.81
C GLY A 96 -11.60 -3.98 -6.81
N ARG A 97 -12.86 -3.54 -6.67
CA ARG A 97 -13.94 -3.83 -7.64
C ARG A 97 -13.61 -3.25 -9.01
N TYR A 98 -13.22 -1.97 -9.04
CA TYR A 98 -12.84 -1.30 -10.28
C TYR A 98 -11.70 -2.04 -11.02
N GLN A 99 -10.62 -2.40 -10.30
CA GLN A 99 -9.53 -3.15 -10.91
C GLN A 99 -9.94 -4.57 -11.35
N LEU A 100 -10.86 -5.21 -10.64
CA LEU A 100 -11.41 -6.51 -11.04
C LEU A 100 -12.25 -6.38 -12.31
N ASP A 101 -13.02 -5.30 -12.45
CA ASP A 101 -13.81 -5.03 -13.65
C ASP A 101 -12.93 -4.82 -14.89
N LEU A 102 -11.72 -4.26 -14.75
CA LEU A 102 -10.76 -4.09 -15.85
C LEU A 102 -10.26 -5.41 -16.45
N ILE A 103 -10.37 -6.52 -15.71
CA ILE A 103 -9.93 -7.86 -16.17
C ILE A 103 -11.10 -8.80 -16.50
N ARG A 104 -12.34 -8.35 -16.30
CA ARG A 104 -13.55 -9.19 -16.45
C ARG A 104 -13.64 -9.89 -17.80
N ASP A 105 -13.30 -9.18 -18.88
CA ASP A 105 -13.42 -9.67 -20.25
C ASP A 105 -12.15 -10.37 -20.76
N SER A 106 -11.13 -10.51 -19.92
CA SER A 106 -9.88 -11.19 -20.28
C SER A 106 -10.07 -12.70 -20.31
N LYS A 107 -10.09 -13.30 -21.49
CA LYS A 107 -10.36 -14.74 -21.69
C LYS A 107 -9.29 -15.67 -21.12
N ASN A 108 -8.07 -15.17 -20.97
CA ASN A 108 -6.90 -15.91 -20.50
C ASN A 108 -6.63 -15.74 -18.99
N VAL A 109 -7.45 -14.96 -18.27
CA VAL A 109 -7.30 -14.72 -16.84
C VAL A 109 -8.45 -15.38 -16.06
N ILE A 110 -8.12 -16.34 -15.21
CA ILE A 110 -9.06 -16.96 -14.26
C ILE A 110 -8.83 -16.34 -12.88
N VAL A 111 -9.90 -15.88 -12.23
CA VAL A 111 -9.87 -15.33 -10.86
C VAL A 111 -10.62 -16.25 -9.91
N GLU A 112 -9.92 -16.77 -8.91
CA GLU A 112 -10.49 -17.63 -7.87
C GLU A 112 -10.34 -16.96 -6.49
N THR A 113 -11.43 -16.54 -5.91
CA THR A 113 -11.50 -15.99 -4.54
C THR A 113 -11.84 -17.09 -3.55
N GLY A 114 -11.56 -16.86 -2.25
CA GLY A 114 -11.72 -17.89 -1.20
C GLY A 114 -10.65 -18.99 -1.26
N THR A 115 -9.63 -18.85 -2.11
CA THR A 115 -8.60 -19.86 -2.38
C THR A 115 -7.25 -19.42 -1.83
N SER A 116 -6.65 -20.27 -0.99
CA SER A 116 -5.38 -19.95 -0.31
C SER A 116 -4.23 -20.82 -0.81
N ALA A 117 -3.09 -20.18 -1.07
CA ALA A 117 -1.83 -20.89 -1.30
C ALA A 117 -1.31 -21.48 0.02
N GLY A 118 -1.06 -22.78 0.04
CA GLY A 118 -0.45 -23.52 1.15
C GLY A 118 1.06 -23.64 0.98
N HIS A 119 1.51 -24.75 0.37
CA HIS A 119 2.93 -25.00 0.12
C HIS A 119 3.37 -24.48 -1.26
N ILE A 120 4.55 -23.88 -1.33
CA ILE A 120 5.14 -23.32 -2.57
C ILE A 120 6.46 -24.03 -2.84
N ALA A 121 6.54 -24.68 -3.99
CA ALA A 121 7.75 -25.28 -4.54
C ALA A 121 8.22 -24.50 -5.77
N ALA A 122 9.35 -24.89 -6.38
CA ALA A 122 9.93 -24.16 -7.51
C ALA A 122 9.09 -24.19 -8.80
N ASP A 123 8.24 -25.22 -8.98
CA ASP A 123 7.44 -25.44 -10.20
C ASP A 123 5.94 -25.60 -9.96
N HIS A 124 5.51 -25.57 -8.69
CA HIS A 124 4.08 -25.72 -8.34
C HIS A 124 3.74 -25.12 -7.00
N ILE A 125 2.46 -24.85 -6.82
CA ILE A 125 1.85 -24.55 -5.52
C ILE A 125 0.85 -25.67 -5.16
N LEU A 126 0.73 -25.95 -3.85
CA LEU A 126 -0.40 -26.71 -3.29
C LEU A 126 -1.35 -25.68 -2.68
N LEU A 127 -2.62 -25.73 -3.07
CA LEU A 127 -3.68 -24.97 -2.44
C LEU A 127 -4.14 -25.67 -1.16
N ASN A 128 -4.76 -24.92 -0.23
CA ASN A 128 -5.17 -25.51 1.05
C ASN A 128 -6.17 -26.66 0.92
N GLU A 129 -6.98 -26.68 -0.14
CA GLU A 129 -7.89 -27.77 -0.50
C GLU A 129 -7.19 -28.99 -1.12
N GLY A 130 -5.86 -29.00 -1.21
CA GLY A 130 -5.06 -30.12 -1.73
C GLY A 130 -4.88 -30.13 -3.25
N ARG A 131 -5.43 -29.17 -3.98
CA ARG A 131 -5.26 -29.03 -5.44
C ARG A 131 -3.84 -28.57 -5.76
N LYS A 132 -3.18 -29.27 -6.71
CA LYS A 132 -1.83 -28.96 -7.16
C LYS A 132 -1.85 -28.18 -8.47
N ILE A 133 -1.27 -26.98 -8.46
CA ILE A 133 -1.17 -26.08 -9.62
C ILE A 133 0.30 -25.92 -10.01
N ARG A 134 0.66 -26.32 -11.24
CA ARG A 134 1.97 -26.08 -11.81
C ARG A 134 2.02 -24.70 -12.48
N TYR A 135 3.17 -24.08 -12.48
CA TYR A 135 3.36 -22.75 -13.10
C TYR A 135 4.73 -22.63 -13.78
N ARG A 136 4.78 -21.75 -14.78
CA ARG A 136 6.03 -21.25 -15.34
C ARG A 136 6.57 -20.08 -14.51
N TYR A 137 5.69 -19.16 -14.09
CA TYR A 137 6.01 -18.02 -13.24
C TYR A 137 5.03 -17.93 -12.07
N LEU A 138 5.56 -17.59 -10.89
CA LEU A 138 4.75 -17.31 -9.71
C LEU A 138 4.91 -15.84 -9.29
N VAL A 139 3.80 -15.14 -9.05
CA VAL A 139 3.79 -13.76 -8.57
C VAL A 139 3.16 -13.69 -7.18
N GLY A 140 3.97 -13.37 -6.17
CA GLY A 140 3.51 -13.08 -4.81
C GLY A 140 3.04 -11.64 -4.71
N ALA A 141 1.72 -11.46 -4.67
CA ALA A 141 1.00 -10.20 -4.47
C ALA A 141 0.15 -10.21 -3.18
N ASP A 142 0.45 -11.12 -2.27
CA ASP A 142 -0.32 -11.54 -1.09
C ASP A 142 -0.06 -10.68 0.16
N GLY A 143 0.54 -9.50 -0.04
CA GLY A 143 0.60 -8.43 0.95
C GLY A 143 1.64 -8.64 2.05
N SER A 144 1.47 -7.94 3.18
CA SER A 144 2.50 -7.83 4.23
C SER A 144 2.85 -9.16 4.91
N ASN A 145 1.90 -10.10 4.97
CA ASN A 145 2.08 -11.46 5.54
C ASN A 145 2.25 -12.52 4.44
N SER A 146 2.93 -12.17 3.37
CA SER A 146 3.10 -12.99 2.19
C SER A 146 3.62 -14.40 2.48
N VAL A 147 2.90 -15.41 2.01
CA VAL A 147 3.34 -16.82 2.04
C VAL A 147 4.41 -17.05 0.98
N VAL A 148 4.30 -16.39 -0.18
CA VAL A 148 5.29 -16.46 -1.25
C VAL A 148 6.63 -15.88 -0.79
N ARG A 149 6.62 -14.77 -0.07
CA ARG A 149 7.84 -14.19 0.51
C ARG A 149 8.49 -15.13 1.53
N ARG A 150 7.68 -15.76 2.40
CA ARG A 150 8.18 -16.71 3.39
C ARG A 150 8.79 -17.95 2.77
N SER A 151 8.22 -18.49 1.68
CA SER A 151 8.80 -19.64 0.97
C SER A 151 10.19 -19.34 0.40
N LEU A 152 10.52 -18.07 0.16
CA LEU A 152 11.85 -17.61 -0.25
C LEU A 152 12.80 -17.35 0.94
N GLY A 153 12.42 -17.67 2.17
CA GLY A 153 13.23 -17.41 3.37
C GLY A 153 13.41 -15.92 3.72
N LEU A 154 12.60 -15.03 3.17
CA LEU A 154 12.76 -13.59 3.36
C LEU A 154 11.99 -13.09 4.58
N GLY A 155 12.69 -12.40 5.50
CA GLY A 155 12.10 -11.75 6.66
C GLY A 155 11.30 -10.47 6.30
N ASN A 156 10.56 -9.92 7.28
CA ASN A 156 9.77 -8.70 7.17
C ASN A 156 10.28 -7.61 8.11
N ARG A 157 10.00 -6.33 7.77
CA ARG A 157 10.03 -5.19 8.69
C ARG A 157 8.65 -4.53 8.63
N LEU A 158 7.84 -4.83 9.63
CA LEU A 158 6.45 -4.40 9.66
C LEU A 158 6.32 -3.05 10.39
N TYR A 159 5.59 -2.15 9.78
CA TYR A 159 4.96 -1.00 10.40
C TYR A 159 3.46 -1.26 10.51
N VAL A 160 2.75 -0.51 11.34
CA VAL A 160 1.31 -0.72 11.56
C VAL A 160 0.57 0.59 11.35
N GLY A 161 -0.50 0.54 10.57
CA GLY A 161 -1.54 1.54 10.55
C GLY A 161 -2.71 1.07 11.42
N THR A 162 -3.17 1.93 12.35
CA THR A 162 -4.38 1.71 13.14
C THR A 162 -5.29 2.91 12.96
N GLN A 163 -6.59 2.68 12.68
CA GLN A 163 -7.53 3.75 12.35
C GLN A 163 -8.94 3.48 12.90
N TYR A 164 -9.66 4.56 13.13
CA TYR A 164 -11.11 4.54 13.26
C TYR A 164 -11.75 4.85 11.90
N ILE A 165 -12.84 4.15 11.60
CA ILE A 165 -13.73 4.46 10.48
C ILE A 165 -14.93 5.22 11.08
N ILE A 166 -14.91 6.53 10.92
CA ILE A 166 -15.91 7.46 11.45
C ILE A 166 -16.99 7.64 10.38
N PRO A 167 -18.29 7.39 10.67
CA PRO A 167 -19.36 7.35 9.66
C PRO A 167 -19.79 8.76 9.16
N GLU A 168 -18.90 9.72 9.23
CA GLU A 168 -19.10 11.10 8.76
C GLU A 168 -17.91 11.53 7.90
N ALA A 169 -18.18 12.23 6.78
CA ALA A 169 -17.14 12.80 5.95
C ALA A 169 -16.62 14.12 6.58
N HIS A 170 -15.30 14.22 6.76
CA HIS A 170 -14.63 15.45 7.17
C HIS A 170 -14.27 16.31 5.94
N ASP A 171 -14.07 17.61 6.11
CA ASP A 171 -13.78 18.54 5.01
C ASP A 171 -12.28 18.76 4.74
N LYS A 172 -11.41 18.43 5.73
CA LYS A 172 -9.97 18.66 5.67
C LYS A 172 -9.19 17.37 5.66
N LEU A 173 -8.16 17.31 4.80
CA LEU A 173 -7.15 16.26 4.82
C LEU A 173 -6.01 16.67 5.76
N VAL A 174 -5.94 16.01 6.93
CA VAL A 174 -5.07 16.43 8.04
C VAL A 174 -4.00 15.39 8.35
N TRP A 175 -2.82 15.90 8.69
CA TRP A 175 -1.68 15.13 9.21
C TRP A 175 -1.33 15.63 10.60
N PHE A 176 -1.18 14.71 11.57
CA PHE A 176 -0.74 15.03 12.92
C PHE A 176 0.73 14.65 13.10
N PHE A 177 1.55 15.62 13.43
CA PHE A 177 2.90 15.40 13.92
C PHE A 177 2.95 15.73 15.41
N ASN A 178 3.01 14.71 16.23
CA ASN A 178 3.13 14.86 17.67
C ASN A 178 4.28 13.98 18.18
N PRO A 179 5.51 14.53 18.28
CA PRO A 179 6.69 13.77 18.69
C PRO A 179 6.61 13.16 20.09
N GLU A 180 5.85 13.76 20.99
CA GLU A 180 5.66 13.27 22.36
C GLU A 180 4.77 12.02 22.39
N LEU A 181 3.72 12.02 21.58
CA LEU A 181 2.75 10.91 21.52
C LEU A 181 3.15 9.83 20.51
N LEU A 182 3.77 10.18 19.38
CA LEU A 182 3.99 9.28 18.25
C LEU A 182 5.48 9.11 17.88
N GLY A 183 6.38 9.84 18.53
CA GLY A 183 7.79 9.82 18.15
C GLY A 183 8.01 10.36 16.74
N SER A 184 8.56 9.54 15.84
CA SER A 184 8.71 9.80 14.40
C SER A 184 7.51 9.34 13.56
N GLY A 185 6.53 8.69 14.18
CA GLY A 185 5.26 8.34 13.56
C GLY A 185 4.37 9.56 13.32
N TYR A 186 3.23 9.34 12.70
CA TYR A 186 2.27 10.40 12.41
C TYR A 186 0.83 9.91 12.53
N GLY A 187 -0.11 10.84 12.69
CA GLY A 187 -1.53 10.56 12.58
C GLY A 187 -2.13 11.20 11.32
N TRP A 188 -3.32 10.78 10.95
CA TRP A 188 -4.07 11.32 9.82
C TRP A 188 -5.56 11.43 10.09
N ILE A 189 -6.21 12.35 9.36
CA ILE A 189 -7.65 12.39 9.08
C ILE A 189 -7.77 12.45 7.57
N PHE A 190 -8.27 11.38 6.96
CA PHE A 190 -8.45 11.27 5.51
C PHE A 190 -9.93 11.10 5.20
N PRO A 191 -10.57 12.15 4.69
CA PRO A 191 -11.99 12.12 4.35
C PRO A 191 -12.22 11.32 3.08
N HIS A 192 -13.01 10.25 3.21
CA HIS A 192 -13.64 9.56 2.10
C HIS A 192 -14.97 10.24 1.74
N ARG A 193 -15.67 9.73 0.75
CA ARG A 193 -16.93 10.34 0.30
C ARG A 193 -18.06 10.30 1.34
N THR A 194 -18.12 9.23 2.14
CA THR A 194 -19.22 8.99 3.09
C THR A 194 -18.73 8.72 4.51
N PHE A 195 -17.42 8.62 4.72
CA PHE A 195 -16.82 8.36 6.01
C PHE A 195 -15.44 9.02 6.11
N THR A 196 -14.87 9.02 7.29
CA THR A 196 -13.50 9.49 7.52
C THR A 196 -12.66 8.37 8.10
N SER A 197 -11.49 8.13 7.48
CA SER A 197 -10.43 7.34 8.09
C SER A 197 -9.57 8.25 8.96
N ALA A 198 -9.52 7.99 10.26
CA ALA A 198 -8.68 8.74 11.19
C ALA A 198 -7.78 7.77 11.96
N GLY A 199 -6.46 7.93 11.84
CA GLY A 199 -5.56 6.91 12.36
C GLY A 199 -4.15 7.38 12.67
N VAL A 200 -3.29 6.41 13.05
CA VAL A 200 -1.85 6.59 13.30
C VAL A 200 -1.04 5.52 12.60
N PHE A 201 0.15 5.90 12.12
CA PHE A 201 1.14 5.01 11.52
C PHE A 201 2.41 5.01 12.37
N PHE A 202 2.88 3.83 12.73
CA PHE A 202 3.97 3.70 13.70
C PHE A 202 4.79 2.41 13.49
N ASN A 203 5.99 2.39 14.06
CA ASN A 203 6.84 1.21 14.15
C ASN A 203 6.53 0.44 15.45
N PRO A 204 5.92 -0.76 15.39
CA PRO A 204 5.55 -1.50 16.61
C PRO A 204 6.74 -2.03 17.40
N ALA A 205 7.94 -2.11 16.80
CA ALA A 205 9.17 -2.48 17.51
C ALA A 205 9.67 -1.37 18.46
N ILE A 206 9.28 -0.11 18.20
CA ILE A 206 9.67 1.07 19.00
C ILE A 206 8.49 1.58 19.81
N PHE A 207 7.28 1.48 19.28
CA PHE A 207 6.07 2.06 19.84
C PHE A 207 4.96 1.00 19.95
N PRO A 208 4.61 0.54 21.18
CA PRO A 208 3.61 -0.52 21.35
C PRO A 208 2.21 -0.13 20.83
N ALA A 209 1.48 -1.08 20.25
CA ALA A 209 0.16 -0.86 19.66
C ALA A 209 -0.87 -0.24 20.64
N ARG A 210 -0.81 -0.62 21.95
CA ARG A 210 -1.67 -0.02 22.97
C ARG A 210 -1.42 1.49 23.11
N LYS A 211 -0.15 1.91 23.16
CA LYS A 211 0.22 3.33 23.22
C LYS A 211 -0.17 4.08 21.93
N ALA A 212 -0.10 3.40 20.78
CA ALA A 212 -0.54 3.99 19.51
C ALA A 212 -2.04 4.29 19.51
N ARG A 213 -2.87 3.39 20.06
CA ARG A 213 -4.30 3.63 20.23
C ARG A 213 -4.56 4.79 21.21
N GLU A 214 -3.94 4.77 22.38
CA GLU A 214 -4.07 5.87 23.36
C GLU A 214 -3.66 7.23 22.78
N ALA A 215 -2.61 7.25 21.94
CA ALA A 215 -2.18 8.45 21.22
C ALA A 215 -3.21 8.90 20.18
N LEU A 216 -3.77 7.96 19.41
CA LEU A 216 -4.84 8.24 18.46
C LEU A 216 -6.06 8.84 19.15
N ASP A 217 -6.53 8.22 20.23
CA ASP A 217 -7.68 8.70 21.01
C ASP A 217 -7.47 10.15 21.50
N LYS A 218 -6.29 10.45 22.04
CA LYS A 218 -5.92 11.81 22.50
C LYS A 218 -5.87 12.81 21.33
N LEU A 219 -5.32 12.43 20.19
CA LEU A 219 -5.24 13.31 19.01
C LEU A 219 -6.64 13.65 18.46
N LEU A 220 -7.52 12.65 18.34
CA LEU A 220 -8.87 12.85 17.82
C LEU A 220 -9.75 13.64 18.79
N GLN A 221 -9.63 13.35 20.10
CA GLN A 221 -10.31 14.11 21.15
C GLN A 221 -9.85 15.58 21.16
N GLY A 222 -8.54 15.83 21.06
CA GLY A 222 -7.98 17.19 21.00
C GLY A 222 -8.35 17.93 19.71
N TYR A 223 -8.66 17.22 18.62
CA TYR A 223 -9.15 17.79 17.38
C TYR A 223 -10.67 18.01 17.36
N GLY A 224 -11.39 17.46 18.33
CA GLY A 224 -12.85 17.59 18.44
C GLY A 224 -13.64 16.61 17.56
N LEU A 225 -13.01 15.52 17.09
CA LEU A 225 -13.72 14.48 16.33
C LEU A 225 -14.43 13.51 17.27
N HIS A 226 -15.68 13.17 16.93
CA HIS A 226 -16.44 12.14 17.60
C HIS A 226 -16.09 10.76 16.99
N PHE A 227 -15.58 9.83 17.80
CA PHE A 227 -15.11 8.51 17.32
C PHE A 227 -15.46 7.34 18.23
N ARG A 228 -16.21 7.57 19.33
CA ARG A 228 -16.47 6.53 20.34
C ARG A 228 -17.19 5.31 19.78
N ASP A 229 -18.10 5.52 18.83
CA ASP A 229 -18.89 4.47 18.18
C ASP A 229 -18.28 4.00 16.86
N ALA A 230 -17.11 4.52 16.52
CA ALA A 230 -16.44 4.20 15.28
C ALA A 230 -15.71 2.84 15.34
N LYS A 231 -15.74 2.12 14.23
CA LYS A 231 -15.02 0.84 14.09
C LYS A 231 -13.51 1.08 14.11
N LEU A 232 -12.81 0.44 15.07
CA LEU A 232 -11.36 0.40 15.12
C LEU A 232 -10.83 -0.77 14.28
N GLU A 233 -9.86 -0.50 13.43
CA GLU A 233 -9.19 -1.52 12.64
C GLU A 233 -7.70 -1.21 12.46
N GLY A 234 -6.91 -2.23 12.14
CA GLY A 234 -5.47 -2.07 11.93
C GLY A 234 -4.92 -3.09 10.95
N ALA A 235 -3.84 -2.73 10.28
CA ALA A 235 -3.13 -3.63 9.38
C ALA A 235 -1.62 -3.39 9.39
N PRO A 236 -0.83 -4.46 9.25
CA PRO A 236 0.60 -4.35 9.02
C PRO A 236 0.91 -3.93 7.59
N VAL A 237 2.02 -3.22 7.43
CA VAL A 237 2.60 -2.81 6.16
C VAL A 237 4.06 -3.24 6.15
N ASN A 238 4.49 -4.01 5.16
CA ASN A 238 5.87 -4.46 5.08
C ASN A 238 6.75 -3.45 4.31
N CYS A 239 7.78 -2.96 4.97
CA CYS A 239 8.70 -1.95 4.44
C CYS A 239 10.11 -2.49 4.13
N LEU A 240 10.36 -3.81 4.27
CA LEU A 240 11.67 -4.42 4.01
C LEU A 240 11.78 -4.90 2.56
N TYR A 241 12.26 -4.03 1.68
CA TYR A 241 12.54 -4.40 0.30
C TYR A 241 13.80 -5.27 0.20
N LYS A 242 13.70 -6.44 -0.47
CA LYS A 242 14.79 -7.39 -0.68
C LYS A 242 14.98 -7.76 -2.17
N GLY A 243 14.14 -7.24 -3.05
CA GLY A 243 14.15 -7.55 -4.47
C GLY A 243 12.74 -7.87 -4.97
N ILE A 244 12.63 -7.97 -6.29
CA ILE A 244 11.38 -8.31 -6.99
C ILE A 244 11.46 -9.71 -7.61
N LYS A 245 12.61 -10.08 -8.22
CA LYS A 245 12.79 -11.32 -9.00
C LYS A 245 13.68 -12.31 -8.26
N PHE A 246 13.19 -13.53 -8.12
CA PHE A 246 13.85 -14.67 -7.48
C PHE A 246 13.65 -15.90 -8.39
N ASN A 247 14.54 -16.08 -9.39
CA ASN A 247 14.36 -17.02 -10.48
C ASN A 247 13.06 -16.79 -11.25
N ASN A 248 12.11 -17.74 -11.18
CA ASN A 248 10.77 -17.66 -11.78
C ASN A 248 9.68 -17.20 -10.79
N ILE A 249 10.05 -16.81 -9.57
CA ILE A 249 9.16 -16.27 -8.55
C ILE A 249 9.39 -14.76 -8.44
N PHE A 250 8.29 -14.01 -8.48
CA PHE A 250 8.29 -12.55 -8.34
C PHE A 250 7.52 -12.11 -7.09
N LEU A 251 7.95 -11.01 -6.49
CA LEU A 251 7.23 -10.36 -5.39
C LEU A 251 6.81 -8.95 -5.79
N THR A 252 5.60 -8.53 -5.40
CA THR A 252 5.02 -7.22 -5.71
C THR A 252 4.42 -6.56 -4.47
N GLY A 253 4.26 -5.25 -4.48
CA GLY A 253 3.65 -4.49 -3.40
C GLY A 253 4.27 -4.77 -2.03
N ASP A 254 3.43 -4.96 -1.02
CA ASP A 254 3.87 -5.24 0.35
C ASP A 254 4.57 -6.61 0.48
N ALA A 255 4.27 -7.58 -0.40
CA ALA A 255 5.00 -8.85 -0.43
C ALA A 255 6.48 -8.64 -0.79
N ALA A 256 6.78 -7.70 -1.69
CA ALA A 256 8.14 -7.27 -1.97
C ALA A 256 8.74 -6.32 -0.90
N GLY A 257 7.96 -5.83 0.05
CA GLY A 257 8.39 -4.85 1.04
C GLY A 257 8.57 -3.45 0.47
N LEU A 258 7.76 -3.08 -0.51
CA LEU A 258 7.89 -1.83 -1.24
C LEU A 258 7.26 -0.63 -0.54
N ALA A 259 6.34 -0.83 0.40
CA ALA A 259 5.73 0.29 1.12
C ALA A 259 6.77 1.15 1.84
N SER A 260 6.52 2.47 1.89
CA SER A 260 7.41 3.42 2.56
C SER A 260 7.24 3.36 4.07
N ALA A 261 8.32 3.16 4.81
CA ALA A 261 8.32 3.22 6.27
C ALA A 261 8.06 4.63 6.82
N CYS A 262 8.31 5.67 6.01
CA CYS A 262 8.12 7.07 6.39
C CYS A 262 6.66 7.53 6.21
N THR A 263 6.03 7.17 5.08
CA THR A 263 4.71 7.69 4.71
C THR A 263 3.59 6.66 4.81
N GLY A 264 3.90 5.36 5.01
CA GLY A 264 2.92 4.28 4.90
C GLY A 264 2.37 4.08 3.48
N GLU A 265 2.83 4.85 2.50
CA GLU A 265 2.39 4.76 1.11
C GLU A 265 2.77 3.41 0.52
N GLY A 266 1.76 2.66 0.04
CA GLY A 266 1.95 1.33 -0.52
C GLY A 266 1.22 1.11 -1.83
N MET A 267 0.08 1.78 -2.07
CA MET A 267 -0.79 1.51 -3.23
C MET A 267 -0.11 1.83 -4.57
N VAL A 268 0.55 2.97 -4.70
CA VAL A 268 1.28 3.33 -5.92
C VAL A 268 2.42 2.33 -6.20
N TYR A 269 3.13 1.90 -5.16
CA TYR A 269 4.18 0.88 -5.28
C TYR A 269 3.60 -0.48 -5.68
N ALA A 270 2.42 -0.82 -5.16
CA ALA A 270 1.73 -2.06 -5.49
C ALA A 270 1.33 -2.09 -6.97
N VAL A 271 0.64 -1.07 -7.46
CA VAL A 271 0.24 -0.95 -8.87
C VAL A 271 1.46 -0.96 -9.79
N ALA A 272 2.48 -0.15 -9.48
CA ALA A 272 3.68 -0.05 -10.29
C ALA A 272 4.48 -1.36 -10.35
N SER A 273 4.56 -2.09 -9.23
CA SER A 273 5.28 -3.38 -9.22
C SER A 273 4.52 -4.48 -9.92
N GLY A 274 3.18 -4.50 -9.84
CA GLY A 274 2.35 -5.42 -10.61
C GLY A 274 2.51 -5.22 -12.10
N ASP A 275 2.49 -3.95 -12.55
CA ASP A 275 2.73 -3.57 -13.95
C ASP A 275 4.14 -3.96 -14.44
N ASP A 276 5.18 -3.62 -13.67
CA ASP A 276 6.58 -3.91 -14.04
C ASP A 276 6.84 -5.43 -14.11
N VAL A 277 6.29 -6.21 -13.16
CA VAL A 277 6.44 -7.68 -13.17
C VAL A 277 5.73 -8.30 -14.36
N ALA A 278 4.50 -7.88 -14.67
CA ALA A 278 3.79 -8.37 -15.85
C ALA A 278 4.55 -8.07 -17.14
N ARG A 279 5.05 -6.83 -17.31
CA ARG A 279 5.86 -6.46 -18.49
C ARG A 279 7.16 -7.27 -18.59
N HIS A 280 7.81 -7.56 -17.47
CA HIS A 280 9.00 -8.41 -17.47
C HIS A 280 8.69 -9.88 -17.81
N ILE A 281 7.51 -10.40 -17.42
CA ILE A 281 7.07 -11.74 -17.80
C ILE A 281 6.80 -11.82 -19.30
N ILE A 282 6.22 -10.75 -19.88
CA ILE A 282 5.98 -10.64 -21.33
C ILE A 282 7.30 -10.50 -22.11
N ASP A 283 8.18 -9.62 -21.63
CA ASP A 283 9.47 -9.32 -22.23
C ASP A 283 10.57 -9.35 -21.16
N ASN A 284 11.37 -10.41 -21.15
CA ASN A 284 12.47 -10.61 -20.20
C ASN A 284 13.56 -9.51 -20.26
N SER A 285 13.59 -8.70 -21.28
CA SER A 285 14.51 -7.56 -21.42
C SER A 285 14.04 -6.32 -20.63
N TYR A 286 12.74 -6.25 -20.27
CA TYR A 286 12.18 -5.16 -19.48
C TYR A 286 12.79 -5.08 -18.07
N ARG A 287 13.21 -3.87 -17.62
CA ARG A 287 14.10 -3.69 -16.46
C ARG A 287 13.45 -3.11 -15.20
N PHE A 288 12.16 -3.25 -14.97
CA PHE A 288 11.44 -2.73 -13.80
C PHE A 288 11.62 -1.21 -13.59
N ASP A 289 11.48 -0.41 -14.66
CA ASP A 289 11.87 1.01 -14.66
C ASP A 289 11.00 1.87 -13.75
N ARG A 290 9.72 1.53 -13.60
CA ARG A 290 8.78 2.25 -12.74
C ARG A 290 9.16 2.07 -11.27
N ILE A 291 9.40 0.84 -10.85
CA ILE A 291 9.83 0.53 -9.48
C ILE A 291 11.21 1.10 -9.18
N ARG A 292 12.14 1.09 -10.12
CA ARG A 292 13.46 1.72 -9.92
C ARG A 292 13.34 3.21 -9.61
N ARG A 293 12.42 3.93 -10.26
CA ARG A 293 12.13 5.33 -9.96
C ARG A 293 11.53 5.49 -8.57
N LEU A 294 10.51 4.69 -8.23
CA LEU A 294 9.85 4.71 -6.92
C LEU A 294 10.79 4.38 -5.76
N LEU A 295 11.71 3.44 -5.93
CA LEU A 295 12.70 3.09 -4.92
C LEU A 295 13.66 4.25 -4.57
N LYS A 296 13.92 5.18 -5.51
CA LYS A 296 14.69 6.40 -5.20
C LYS A 296 13.93 7.28 -4.19
N TYR A 297 12.60 7.43 -4.36
CA TYR A 297 11.78 8.21 -3.41
C TYR A 297 11.66 7.50 -2.07
N LYS A 298 11.40 6.19 -2.08
CA LYS A 298 11.39 5.40 -0.84
C LYS A 298 12.69 5.59 -0.05
N LYS A 299 13.86 5.50 -0.69
CA LYS A 299 15.15 5.72 -0.02
C LYS A 299 15.28 7.13 0.58
N ARG A 300 14.83 8.17 -0.13
CA ARG A 300 14.86 9.56 0.37
C ARG A 300 13.93 9.74 1.57
N GLN A 301 12.72 9.22 1.50
CA GLN A 301 11.74 9.24 2.59
C GLN A 301 12.26 8.48 3.82
N GLU A 302 12.82 7.29 3.64
CA GLU A 302 13.38 6.49 4.74
C GLU A 302 14.65 7.11 5.33
N PHE A 303 15.43 7.86 4.55
CA PHE A 303 16.54 8.65 5.08
C PHE A 303 16.04 9.79 5.99
N ILE A 304 14.98 10.49 5.59
CA ILE A 304 14.35 11.51 6.45
C ILE A 304 13.87 10.88 7.75
N LEU A 305 13.15 9.75 7.68
CA LEU A 305 12.70 9.02 8.86
C LEU A 305 13.89 8.61 9.78
N TYR A 306 14.98 8.12 9.17
CA TYR A 306 16.20 7.76 9.92
C TYR A 306 16.76 8.96 10.69
N VAL A 307 16.81 10.16 10.10
CA VAL A 307 17.25 11.39 10.78
C VAL A 307 16.33 11.71 11.97
N PHE A 308 15.00 11.59 11.80
CA PHE A 308 14.03 11.81 12.87
C PHE A 308 14.19 10.79 14.02
N ASP A 309 14.50 9.54 13.70
CA ASP A 309 14.72 8.49 14.71
C ASP A 309 16.03 8.71 15.49
N LYS A 310 17.09 9.17 14.81
CA LYS A 310 18.40 9.43 15.42
C LYS A 310 18.46 10.69 16.29
N LEU A 311 17.56 11.63 16.06
CA LEU A 311 17.55 12.94 16.74
C LEU A 311 16.25 13.17 17.53
N PRO A 312 15.91 12.33 18.52
CA PRO A 312 14.62 12.37 19.21
C PRO A 312 14.33 13.70 19.91
N ARG A 313 15.35 14.34 20.48
CA ARG A 313 15.21 15.64 21.18
C ARG A 313 14.87 16.80 20.21
N TYR A 314 15.17 16.66 18.93
CA TYR A 314 14.98 17.70 17.92
C TYR A 314 13.77 17.46 17.02
N ARG A 315 12.97 16.41 17.24
CA ARG A 315 11.88 16.01 16.33
C ARG A 315 10.89 17.13 16.03
N THR A 316 10.49 17.90 17.06
CA THR A 316 9.58 19.03 16.84
C THR A 316 10.17 20.08 15.89
N SER A 317 11.45 20.42 16.04
CA SER A 317 12.15 21.36 15.16
C SER A 317 12.32 20.77 13.74
N LEU A 318 12.65 19.49 13.65
CA LEU A 318 12.75 18.77 12.38
C LEU A 318 11.41 18.75 11.64
N PHE A 319 10.28 18.50 12.32
CA PHE A 319 8.96 18.59 11.71
C PHE A 319 8.62 20.01 11.24
N ARG A 320 8.98 21.05 11.99
CA ARG A 320 8.81 22.46 11.55
C ARG A 320 9.60 22.74 10.26
N ILE A 321 10.86 22.31 10.22
CA ILE A 321 11.71 22.44 9.03
C ILE A 321 11.10 21.66 7.85
N PHE A 322 10.67 20.42 8.07
CA PHE A 322 10.06 19.58 7.06
C PHE A 322 8.80 20.23 6.48
N ILE A 323 7.88 20.73 7.32
CA ILE A 323 6.67 21.46 6.87
C ILE A 323 7.05 22.72 6.09
N SER A 324 8.07 23.47 6.54
CA SER A 324 8.56 24.65 5.82
C SER A 324 9.14 24.30 4.45
N LEU A 325 9.89 23.19 4.35
CA LEU A 325 10.44 22.72 3.09
C LEU A 325 9.34 22.23 2.12
N LEU A 326 8.28 21.63 2.62
CA LEU A 326 7.12 21.21 1.81
C LEU A 326 6.38 22.40 1.15
N ARG A 327 6.59 23.64 1.59
CA ARG A 327 6.09 24.84 0.88
C ARG A 327 6.78 25.07 -0.47
N ARG A 328 7.98 24.49 -0.66
CA ARG A 328 8.78 24.65 -1.88
C ARG A 328 8.41 23.55 -2.89
N PRO A 329 7.94 23.88 -4.10
CA PRO A 329 7.59 22.88 -5.12
C PRO A 329 8.74 21.93 -5.47
N ALA A 330 9.98 22.41 -5.44
CA ALA A 330 11.17 21.58 -5.67
C ALA A 330 11.35 20.51 -4.59
N PHE A 331 11.04 20.82 -3.31
CA PHE A 331 11.11 19.85 -2.24
C PHE A 331 9.92 18.86 -2.30
N GLN A 332 8.73 19.31 -2.68
CA GLN A 332 7.60 18.40 -2.92
C GLN A 332 7.97 17.36 -4.00
N ARG A 333 8.57 17.79 -5.12
CA ARG A 333 9.08 16.86 -6.15
C ARG A 333 10.14 15.90 -5.62
N TYR A 334 11.10 16.43 -4.85
CA TYR A 334 12.16 15.61 -4.26
C TYR A 334 11.60 14.51 -3.34
N TYR A 335 10.60 14.86 -2.52
CA TYR A 335 10.02 13.99 -1.49
C TYR A 335 8.97 13.01 -2.03
N SER A 336 8.05 13.49 -2.87
CA SER A 336 6.91 12.70 -3.38
C SER A 336 7.08 12.22 -4.82
N GLY A 337 8.06 12.74 -5.55
CA GLY A 337 8.22 12.45 -6.97
C GLY A 337 7.34 13.32 -7.88
N ASP A 338 7.45 13.06 -9.17
CA ASP A 338 6.65 13.69 -10.23
C ASP A 338 5.45 12.83 -10.63
N PHE A 339 4.82 12.20 -9.65
CA PHE A 339 3.60 11.44 -9.87
C PHE A 339 2.40 12.35 -9.97
#